data_305d1a6ee1833e6a4792e2bf8b9d38ac
#
_entry.id   305d1a6ee1833e6a4792e2bf8b9d38ac
#
_cell.length_a   1.000
_cell.length_b   1.000
_cell.length_c   1.000
_cell.angle_alpha   90.00
_cell.angle_beta   90.00
_cell.angle_gamma   90.00
#
_symmetry.space_group_name_H-M   'P 1'
#
loop_
_entity.id
_entity.type
_entity.pdbx_description
1 polymer ?
#
loop_
_entity_poly.entity_id
_entity_poly.type
_entity_poly.pdbx_seq_one_letter_code
_entity_poly.pdbx_strand_id
1 'polypeptide(L)'
;TESPGFIDCYRRAAFVLEAKKVRQAGGKGFDDALLRARGQAEQYARALPATEGRPPFLLVVDVGNVIELYAEFTRSGATYTPFPDPRSHRIQLADLRDETTRQRLRAVWLDPLSLDPTRQSAKVTREVAERLAEVARVLEAAGHAPEVVAGFLSRCLFSMFAEDVGLLPKRAFV
;
A
#
# COMPACT_ATOMS: atom_id res chain seq x y z
N THR A 1 -11.86 16.43 -33.58
CA THR A 1 -12.05 14.96 -33.49
C THR A 1 -10.94 14.42 -32.60
N GLU A 2 -11.24 14.21 -31.33
CA GLU A 2 -10.31 13.54 -30.41
C GLU A 2 -10.16 12.09 -30.87
N SER A 3 -8.95 11.67 -31.16
CA SER A 3 -8.64 10.27 -31.40
C SER A 3 -9.03 9.46 -30.16
N PRO A 4 -9.70 8.30 -30.31
CA PRO A 4 -9.98 7.45 -29.15
C PRO A 4 -8.68 7.10 -28.45
N GLY A 5 -8.56 7.49 -27.20
CA GLY A 5 -7.41 7.13 -26.37
C GLY A 5 -7.46 5.63 -26.05
N PHE A 6 -6.32 4.96 -26.13
CA PHE A 6 -6.18 3.55 -25.78
C PHE A 6 -5.41 3.43 -24.48
N ILE A 7 -5.84 2.51 -23.62
CA ILE A 7 -5.09 2.11 -22.43
C ILE A 7 -3.96 1.18 -22.87
N ASP A 8 -2.71 1.48 -22.53
CA ASP A 8 -1.58 0.66 -22.93
C ASP A 8 -1.61 -0.73 -22.29
N CYS A 9 -1.99 -0.80 -21.00
CA CYS A 9 -2.25 -2.07 -20.33
C CYS A 9 -3.31 -1.88 -19.24
N TYR A 10 -4.26 -2.80 -19.18
CA TYR A 10 -5.30 -2.82 -18.17
C TYR A 10 -5.49 -4.22 -17.60
N ARG A 11 -5.56 -4.30 -16.28
CA ARG A 11 -5.97 -5.49 -15.57
C ARG A 11 -7.17 -5.15 -14.68
N ARG A 12 -8.28 -5.80 -14.95
CA ARG A 12 -9.53 -5.61 -14.20
C ARG A 12 -9.31 -5.78 -12.71
N ALA A 13 -9.85 -4.85 -11.91
CA ALA A 13 -9.76 -4.81 -10.45
C ALA A 13 -8.32 -4.71 -9.89
N ALA A 14 -7.31 -4.49 -10.72
CA ALA A 14 -5.93 -4.36 -10.30
C ALA A 14 -5.33 -3.00 -10.68
N PHE A 15 -5.15 -2.72 -11.96
CA PHE A 15 -4.50 -1.48 -12.37
C PHE A 15 -4.86 -1.03 -13.80
N VAL A 16 -4.63 0.26 -14.05
CA VAL A 16 -4.42 0.86 -15.37
C VAL A 16 -2.95 1.23 -15.48
N LEU A 17 -2.33 0.96 -16.61
CA LEU A 17 -0.95 1.31 -16.91
C LEU A 17 -0.89 2.18 -18.15
N GLU A 18 -0.15 3.27 -18.07
CA GLU A 18 0.21 4.13 -19.18
C GLU A 18 1.74 4.11 -19.37
N ALA A 19 2.19 3.76 -20.57
CA ALA A 19 3.60 3.66 -20.91
C ALA A 19 4.02 4.85 -21.77
N LYS A 20 5.17 5.40 -21.49
CA LYS A 20 5.81 6.43 -22.31
C LYS A 20 7.26 6.03 -22.59
N LYS A 21 7.81 6.58 -23.64
CA LYS A 21 9.25 6.53 -23.90
C LYS A 21 9.75 7.95 -23.98
N VAL A 22 10.34 8.42 -22.90
CA VAL A 22 10.91 9.76 -22.85
C VAL A 22 12.32 9.71 -23.43
N ARG A 23 12.61 10.59 -24.38
CA ARG A 23 13.91 10.58 -25.09
C ARG A 23 15.10 10.94 -24.21
N GLN A 24 14.88 11.64 -23.10
CA GLN A 24 15.93 12.07 -22.19
C GLN A 24 15.46 11.87 -20.75
N ALA A 25 16.07 10.92 -20.07
CA ALA A 25 15.81 10.65 -18.66
C ALA A 25 16.39 11.79 -17.78
N GLY A 26 15.55 12.30 -16.89
CA GLY A 26 15.93 13.37 -15.94
C GLY A 26 15.64 14.78 -16.44
N GLY A 27 15.30 15.67 -15.51
CA GLY A 27 14.97 17.07 -15.76
C GLY A 27 13.47 17.36 -15.86
N LYS A 28 13.13 18.67 -15.93
CA LYS A 28 11.74 19.15 -15.92
C LYS A 28 10.85 18.50 -16.97
N GLY A 29 11.35 18.32 -18.18
CA GLY A 29 10.58 17.73 -19.28
C GLY A 29 10.25 16.24 -19.05
N PHE A 30 11.08 15.54 -18.29
CA PHE A 30 10.84 14.13 -17.91
C PHE A 30 9.68 14.02 -16.91
N ASP A 31 9.74 14.79 -15.82
CA ASP A 31 8.69 14.78 -14.79
C ASP A 31 7.34 15.30 -15.36
N ASP A 32 7.37 16.31 -16.22
CA ASP A 32 6.17 16.79 -16.91
C ASP A 32 5.54 15.73 -17.84
N ALA A 33 6.36 14.91 -18.48
CA ALA A 33 5.86 13.81 -19.31
C ALA A 33 5.20 12.73 -18.48
N LEU A 34 5.80 12.34 -17.34
CA LEU A 34 5.22 11.37 -16.41
C LEU A 34 3.94 11.90 -15.76
N LEU A 35 3.90 13.19 -15.41
CA LEU A 35 2.70 13.83 -14.86
C LEU A 35 1.54 13.80 -15.86
N ARG A 36 1.80 14.08 -17.15
CA ARG A 36 0.77 13.97 -18.20
C ARG A 36 0.30 12.53 -18.38
N ALA A 37 1.22 11.56 -18.39
CA ALA A 37 0.89 10.15 -18.46
C ALA A 37 0.03 9.70 -17.27
N ARG A 38 0.34 10.15 -16.07
CA ARG A 38 -0.49 9.94 -14.89
C ARG A 38 -1.90 10.50 -15.07
N GLY A 39 -2.02 11.75 -15.51
CA GLY A 39 -3.34 12.35 -15.79
C GLY A 39 -4.16 11.56 -16.82
N GLN A 40 -3.52 11.03 -17.84
CA GLN A 40 -4.13 10.16 -18.85
C GLN A 40 -4.60 8.84 -18.23
N ALA A 41 -3.77 8.17 -17.43
CA ALA A 41 -4.14 6.94 -16.73
C ALA A 41 -5.32 7.16 -15.75
N GLU A 42 -5.34 8.30 -15.04
CA GLU A 42 -6.47 8.68 -14.17
C GLU A 42 -7.77 8.87 -14.95
N GLN A 43 -7.71 9.50 -16.11
CA GLN A 43 -8.89 9.68 -16.98
C GLN A 43 -9.42 8.32 -17.44
N TYR A 44 -8.55 7.41 -17.85
CA TYR A 44 -8.95 6.05 -18.24
C TYR A 44 -9.57 5.29 -17.07
N ALA A 45 -8.97 5.34 -15.89
CA ALA A 45 -9.52 4.69 -14.71
C ALA A 45 -10.92 5.21 -14.38
N ARG A 46 -11.17 6.52 -14.53
CA ARG A 46 -12.49 7.13 -14.32
C ARG A 46 -13.50 6.79 -15.41
N ALA A 47 -13.03 6.58 -16.63
CA ALA A 47 -13.88 6.24 -17.78
C ALA A 47 -14.32 4.77 -17.81
N LEU A 48 -13.73 3.90 -17.00
CA LEU A 48 -14.13 2.49 -16.92
C LEU A 48 -15.61 2.37 -16.51
N PRO A 49 -16.34 1.37 -17.03
CA PRO A 49 -17.72 1.12 -16.63
C PRO A 49 -17.86 0.93 -15.11
N ALA A 50 -18.95 1.41 -14.53
CA ALA A 50 -19.21 1.28 -13.10
C ALA A 50 -19.23 -0.20 -12.63
N THR A 51 -19.65 -1.12 -13.51
CA THR A 51 -19.68 -2.56 -13.27
C THR A 51 -18.30 -3.20 -13.11
N GLU A 52 -17.25 -2.55 -13.60
CA GLU A 52 -15.87 -3.00 -13.43
C GLU A 52 -15.24 -2.49 -12.13
N GLY A 53 -15.80 -1.43 -11.58
CA GLY A 53 -15.22 -0.68 -10.46
C GLY A 53 -13.94 0.06 -10.85
N ARG A 54 -13.39 0.81 -9.93
CA ARG A 54 -12.13 1.52 -10.16
C ARG A 54 -10.96 0.63 -9.74
N PRO A 55 -9.90 0.51 -10.55
CA PRO A 55 -8.70 -0.25 -10.15
C PRO A 55 -8.00 0.46 -8.99
N PRO A 56 -7.47 -0.26 -8.01
CA PRO A 56 -6.78 0.36 -6.88
C PRO A 56 -5.43 0.96 -7.25
N PHE A 57 -4.85 0.62 -8.41
CA PHE A 57 -3.55 1.14 -8.83
C PHE A 57 -3.57 1.81 -10.20
N LEU A 58 -2.73 2.85 -10.31
CA LEU A 58 -2.25 3.37 -11.58
C LEU A 58 -0.74 3.16 -11.67
N LEU A 59 -0.27 2.71 -12.82
CA LEU A 59 1.13 2.58 -13.15
C LEU A 59 1.47 3.54 -14.27
N VAL A 60 2.53 4.30 -14.10
CA VAL A 60 3.12 5.13 -15.15
C VAL A 60 4.52 4.59 -15.40
N VAL A 61 4.78 4.20 -16.63
CA VAL A 61 6.05 3.54 -17.00
C VAL A 61 6.77 4.39 -18.04
N ASP A 62 7.98 4.84 -17.73
CA ASP A 62 8.93 5.24 -18.76
C ASP A 62 9.78 4.05 -19.13
N VAL A 63 9.55 3.54 -20.33
CA VAL A 63 10.12 2.27 -20.81
C VAL A 63 11.64 2.32 -20.83
N GLY A 64 12.24 1.48 -20.01
CA GLY A 64 13.69 1.37 -19.85
C GLY A 64 14.28 2.20 -18.69
N ASN A 65 13.49 2.98 -17.98
CA ASN A 65 13.98 3.86 -16.92
C ASN A 65 13.27 3.66 -15.57
N VAL A 66 11.96 3.90 -15.50
CA VAL A 66 11.26 4.01 -14.22
C VAL A 66 9.82 3.52 -14.30
N ILE A 67 9.33 2.99 -13.18
CA ILE A 67 7.93 2.67 -12.93
C ILE A 67 7.46 3.52 -11.76
N GLU A 68 6.41 4.31 -11.94
CA GLU A 68 5.75 5.02 -10.85
C GLU A 68 4.46 4.32 -10.44
N LEU A 69 4.26 4.14 -9.15
CA LEU A 69 3.07 3.55 -8.57
C LEU A 69 2.22 4.61 -7.87
N TYR A 70 0.92 4.58 -8.16
CA TYR A 70 -0.08 5.39 -7.49
C TYR A 70 -1.23 4.50 -7.04
N ALA A 71 -1.78 4.75 -5.85
CA ALA A 71 -2.85 3.93 -5.30
C ALA A 71 -4.06 4.74 -4.82
N GLU A 72 -5.23 4.11 -4.93
CA GLU A 72 -6.51 4.56 -4.40
C GLU A 72 -7.33 3.33 -3.97
N PHE A 73 -7.31 3.01 -2.67
CA PHE A 73 -7.90 1.78 -2.14
C PHE A 73 -9.40 1.88 -1.83
N THR A 74 -9.96 3.10 -1.78
CA THR A 74 -11.41 3.26 -1.60
C THR A 74 -12.20 2.90 -2.85
N ARG A 75 -11.51 2.79 -4.00
CA ARG A 75 -12.05 2.46 -5.32
C ARG A 75 -13.13 3.45 -5.79
N SER A 76 -13.05 4.66 -5.28
CA SER A 76 -13.91 5.78 -5.70
C SER A 76 -13.43 6.40 -7.03
N GLY A 77 -12.15 6.23 -7.34
CA GLY A 77 -11.48 6.90 -8.46
C GLY A 77 -11.25 8.39 -8.22
N ALA A 78 -11.35 8.83 -6.95
CA ALA A 78 -11.25 10.24 -6.61
C ALA A 78 -9.84 10.78 -6.79
N THR A 79 -8.87 10.24 -6.05
CA THR A 79 -7.49 10.73 -6.08
C THR A 79 -6.51 9.59 -5.87
N TYR A 80 -5.69 9.31 -6.85
CA TYR A 80 -4.58 8.39 -6.72
C TYR A 80 -3.38 9.10 -6.11
N THR A 81 -2.83 8.54 -5.05
CA THR A 81 -1.68 9.08 -4.34
C THR A 81 -0.42 8.24 -4.58
N PRO A 82 0.79 8.82 -4.51
CA PRO A 82 2.04 8.07 -4.61
C PRO A 82 2.09 6.89 -3.62
N PHE A 83 2.42 5.69 -4.11
CA PHE A 83 2.45 4.46 -3.31
C PHE A 83 3.83 3.78 -3.33
N PRO A 84 4.37 3.34 -2.18
CA PRO A 84 3.75 3.37 -0.84
C PRO A 84 3.76 4.77 -0.20
N ASP A 85 4.60 5.66 -0.65
CA ASP A 85 4.76 7.03 -0.18
C ASP A 85 5.44 7.91 -1.26
N PRO A 86 5.44 9.26 -1.14
CA PRO A 86 6.00 10.15 -2.15
C PRO A 86 7.51 9.99 -2.42
N ARG A 87 8.26 9.36 -1.52
CA ARG A 87 9.71 9.15 -1.69
C ARG A 87 10.03 7.82 -2.35
N SER A 88 9.13 6.84 -2.24
CA SER A 88 9.36 5.44 -2.65
C SER A 88 8.41 4.96 -3.76
N HIS A 89 7.54 5.84 -4.29
CA HIS A 89 6.60 5.48 -5.35
C HIS A 89 7.27 5.24 -6.71
N ARG A 90 8.48 5.76 -6.90
CA ARG A 90 9.26 5.69 -8.13
C ARG A 90 10.28 4.56 -8.02
N ILE A 91 10.13 3.54 -8.85
CA ILE A 91 10.97 2.35 -8.89
C ILE A 91 11.88 2.47 -10.11
N GLN A 92 13.18 2.54 -9.88
CA GLN A 92 14.18 2.52 -10.96
C GLN A 92 14.36 1.07 -11.46
N LEU A 93 14.85 0.90 -12.69
CA LEU A 93 15.16 -0.43 -13.23
C LEU A 93 16.14 -1.22 -12.35
N ALA A 94 17.09 -0.54 -11.72
CA ALA A 94 18.03 -1.15 -10.80
C ALA A 94 17.36 -1.73 -9.55
N ASP A 95 16.27 -1.11 -9.08
CA ASP A 95 15.53 -1.53 -7.88
C ASP A 95 14.78 -2.85 -8.10
N LEU A 96 14.60 -3.28 -9.35
CA LEU A 96 14.02 -4.59 -9.67
C LEU A 96 14.91 -5.77 -9.23
N ARG A 97 16.15 -5.52 -8.84
CA ARG A 97 17.02 -6.53 -8.22
C ARG A 97 16.61 -6.83 -6.78
N ASP A 98 15.97 -5.88 -6.12
CA ASP A 98 15.44 -6.06 -4.78
C ASP A 98 14.19 -6.95 -4.78
N GLU A 99 14.18 -7.95 -3.90
CA GLU A 99 13.07 -8.90 -3.78
C GLU A 99 11.79 -8.22 -3.30
N THR A 100 11.89 -7.28 -2.35
CA THR A 100 10.74 -6.56 -1.80
C THR A 100 10.04 -5.75 -2.89
N THR A 101 10.81 -5.11 -3.77
CA THR A 101 10.29 -4.37 -4.93
C THR A 101 9.57 -5.30 -5.90
N ARG A 102 10.14 -6.47 -6.22
CA ARG A 102 9.49 -7.46 -7.08
C ARG A 102 8.21 -8.01 -6.47
N GLN A 103 8.22 -8.32 -5.17
CA GLN A 103 7.03 -8.78 -4.45
C GLN A 103 5.92 -7.73 -4.43
N ARG A 104 6.27 -6.45 -4.26
CA ARG A 104 5.31 -5.34 -4.37
C ARG A 104 4.66 -5.30 -5.75
N LEU A 105 5.45 -5.34 -6.81
CA LEU A 105 4.93 -5.36 -8.19
C LEU A 105 4.09 -6.61 -8.47
N ARG A 106 4.51 -7.77 -7.94
CA ARG A 106 3.73 -9.00 -8.02
C ARG A 106 2.39 -8.88 -7.29
N ALA A 107 2.37 -8.25 -6.12
CA ALA A 107 1.13 -8.02 -5.37
C ALA A 107 0.20 -7.06 -6.13
N VAL A 108 0.72 -5.97 -6.71
CA VAL A 108 -0.07 -5.08 -7.59
C VAL A 108 -0.75 -5.86 -8.72
N TRP A 109 -0.07 -6.88 -9.26
CA TRP A 109 -0.59 -7.70 -10.34
C TRP A 109 -1.59 -8.75 -9.87
N LEU A 110 -1.30 -9.48 -8.78
CA LEU A 110 -2.04 -10.68 -8.38
C LEU A 110 -3.07 -10.42 -7.27
N ASP A 111 -2.76 -9.56 -6.30
CA ASP A 111 -3.59 -9.26 -5.14
C ASP A 111 -3.36 -7.82 -4.67
N PRO A 112 -3.81 -6.83 -5.45
CA PRO A 112 -3.53 -5.42 -5.19
C PRO A 112 -4.10 -4.94 -3.85
N LEU A 113 -5.18 -5.52 -3.37
CA LEU A 113 -5.82 -5.13 -2.12
C LEU A 113 -5.07 -5.63 -0.87
N SER A 114 -4.15 -6.58 -1.02
CA SER A 114 -3.23 -6.97 0.07
C SER A 114 -2.27 -5.84 0.44
N LEU A 115 -2.06 -4.89 -0.46
CA LEU A 115 -1.22 -3.72 -0.26
C LEU A 115 -1.94 -2.54 0.42
N ASP A 116 -3.24 -2.64 0.67
CA ASP A 116 -4.02 -1.61 1.36
C ASP A 116 -3.55 -1.47 2.82
N PRO A 117 -3.00 -0.31 3.23
CA PRO A 117 -2.52 -0.11 4.60
C PRO A 117 -3.61 -0.31 5.64
N THR A 118 -4.87 0.03 5.32
CA THR A 118 -6.00 -0.16 6.22
C THR A 118 -6.26 -1.64 6.48
N ARG A 119 -6.20 -2.46 5.44
CA ARG A 119 -6.34 -3.92 5.57
C ARG A 119 -5.17 -4.56 6.31
N GLN A 120 -3.96 -4.10 6.05
CA GLN A 120 -2.77 -4.57 6.75
C GLN A 120 -2.84 -4.23 8.25
N SER A 121 -3.21 -2.99 8.59
CA SER A 121 -3.41 -2.57 9.97
C SER A 121 -4.51 -3.37 10.68
N ALA A 122 -5.65 -3.58 10.03
CA ALA A 122 -6.74 -4.39 10.58
C ALA A 122 -6.33 -5.85 10.80
N LYS A 123 -5.51 -6.42 9.90
CA LYS A 123 -4.98 -7.78 10.04
C LYS A 123 -4.06 -7.89 11.25
N VAL A 124 -3.10 -6.97 11.39
CA VAL A 124 -2.18 -6.94 12.54
C VAL A 124 -2.94 -6.76 13.84
N THR A 125 -3.91 -5.85 13.89
CA THR A 125 -4.75 -5.64 15.07
C THR A 125 -5.49 -6.92 15.48
N ARG A 126 -6.03 -7.66 14.51
CA ARG A 126 -6.70 -8.93 14.79
C ARG A 126 -5.73 -9.98 15.32
N GLU A 127 -4.58 -10.14 14.70
CA GLU A 127 -3.54 -11.09 15.14
C GLU A 127 -3.08 -10.79 16.57
N VAL A 128 -2.88 -9.52 16.91
CA VAL A 128 -2.55 -9.08 18.28
C VAL A 128 -3.68 -9.44 19.25
N ALA A 129 -4.93 -9.14 18.90
CA ALA A 129 -6.09 -9.45 19.74
C ALA A 129 -6.26 -10.96 19.99
N GLU A 130 -6.05 -11.80 18.97
CA GLU A 130 -6.09 -13.26 19.07
C GLU A 130 -5.01 -13.78 20.02
N ARG A 131 -3.78 -13.26 19.94
CA ARG A 131 -2.70 -13.64 20.86
C ARG A 131 -2.96 -13.20 22.30
N LEU A 132 -3.46 -11.98 22.50
CA LEU A 132 -3.84 -11.50 23.82
C LEU A 132 -4.96 -12.36 24.43
N ALA A 133 -5.94 -12.76 23.65
CA ALA A 133 -7.01 -13.64 24.09
C ALA A 133 -6.51 -15.06 24.45
N GLU A 134 -5.47 -15.55 23.76
CA GLU A 134 -4.83 -16.83 24.10
C GLU A 134 -4.08 -16.73 25.42
N VAL A 135 -3.31 -15.68 25.64
CA VAL A 135 -2.62 -15.44 26.92
C VAL A 135 -3.63 -15.28 28.07
N ALA A 136 -4.71 -14.54 27.85
CA ALA A 136 -5.77 -14.39 28.85
C ALA A 136 -6.34 -15.75 29.27
N ARG A 137 -6.70 -16.61 28.31
CA ARG A 137 -7.23 -17.96 28.61
C ARG A 137 -6.26 -18.84 29.41
N VAL A 138 -4.97 -18.75 29.11
CA VAL A 138 -3.94 -19.49 29.86
C VAL A 138 -3.85 -19.01 31.31
N LEU A 139 -3.87 -17.69 31.52
CA LEU A 139 -3.81 -17.09 32.87
C LEU A 139 -5.08 -17.40 33.69
N GLU A 140 -6.25 -17.32 33.08
CA GLU A 140 -7.52 -17.68 33.72
C GLU A 140 -7.58 -19.19 34.09
N ALA A 141 -7.09 -20.05 33.19
CA ALA A 141 -6.96 -21.49 33.45
C ALA A 141 -5.97 -21.81 34.59
N ALA A 142 -4.99 -20.94 34.81
CA ALA A 142 -4.06 -21.01 35.97
C ALA A 142 -4.70 -20.51 37.26
N GLY A 143 -5.96 -20.09 37.26
CA GLY A 143 -6.71 -19.70 38.46
C GLY A 143 -6.69 -18.20 38.78
N HIS A 144 -6.22 -17.36 37.86
CA HIS A 144 -6.27 -15.91 38.02
C HIS A 144 -7.67 -15.37 37.68
N ALA A 145 -8.19 -14.44 38.46
CA ALA A 145 -9.47 -13.81 38.22
C ALA A 145 -9.45 -12.99 36.90
N PRO A 146 -10.52 -13.00 36.07
CA PRO A 146 -10.59 -12.31 34.77
C PRO A 146 -10.25 -10.82 34.87
N GLU A 147 -10.66 -10.13 35.92
CA GLU A 147 -10.40 -8.71 36.13
C GLU A 147 -8.89 -8.44 36.35
N VAL A 148 -8.22 -9.34 37.06
CA VAL A 148 -6.77 -9.27 37.30
C VAL A 148 -6.01 -9.49 36.00
N VAL A 149 -6.42 -10.49 35.22
CA VAL A 149 -5.85 -10.81 33.90
C VAL A 149 -6.02 -9.64 32.93
N ALA A 150 -7.23 -9.09 32.84
CA ALA A 150 -7.51 -7.93 31.98
C ALA A 150 -6.67 -6.71 32.38
N GLY A 151 -6.56 -6.42 33.68
CA GLY A 151 -5.75 -5.33 34.19
C GLY A 151 -4.24 -5.53 33.95
N PHE A 152 -3.76 -6.75 34.03
CA PHE A 152 -2.38 -7.10 33.70
C PHE A 152 -2.08 -6.91 32.20
N LEU A 153 -2.88 -7.49 31.33
CA LEU A 153 -2.70 -7.40 29.88
C LEU A 153 -2.81 -5.95 29.37
N SER A 154 -3.74 -5.17 29.94
CA SER A 154 -3.86 -3.75 29.61
C SER A 154 -2.60 -2.95 29.97
N ARG A 155 -2.00 -3.24 31.12
CA ARG A 155 -0.73 -2.60 31.54
C ARG A 155 0.42 -3.01 30.65
N CYS A 156 0.53 -4.30 30.28
CA CYS A 156 1.52 -4.78 29.34
C CYS A 156 1.40 -4.05 27.99
N LEU A 157 0.18 -3.99 27.41
CA LEU A 157 -0.07 -3.33 26.15
C LEU A 157 0.29 -1.84 26.20
N PHE A 158 -0.10 -1.16 27.29
CA PHE A 158 0.23 0.25 27.47
C PHE A 158 1.75 0.48 27.61
N SER A 159 2.46 -0.38 28.31
CA SER A 159 3.91 -0.29 28.45
C SER A 159 4.63 -0.51 27.11
N MET A 160 4.18 -1.49 26.32
CA MET A 160 4.70 -1.72 24.96
C MET A 160 4.46 -0.50 24.06
N PHE A 161 3.24 0.05 24.09
CA PHE A 161 2.93 1.26 23.35
C PHE A 161 3.77 2.46 23.79
N ALA A 162 3.94 2.66 25.10
CA ALA A 162 4.75 3.75 25.64
C ALA A 162 6.24 3.63 25.24
N GLU A 163 6.76 2.41 25.11
CA GLU A 163 8.11 2.17 24.58
C GLU A 163 8.18 2.50 23.09
N ASP A 164 7.19 2.07 22.29
CA ASP A 164 7.17 2.27 20.85
C ASP A 164 7.11 3.76 20.44
N VAL A 165 6.33 4.54 21.19
CA VAL A 165 6.25 6.00 20.99
C VAL A 165 7.35 6.80 21.69
N GLY A 166 8.30 6.14 22.34
CA GLY A 166 9.47 6.76 22.99
C GLY A 166 9.19 7.42 24.33
N LEU A 167 8.07 7.12 24.99
CA LEU A 167 7.79 7.54 26.37
C LEU A 167 8.56 6.72 27.41
N LEU A 168 8.97 5.52 27.03
CA LEU A 168 9.86 4.67 27.83
C LEU A 168 11.17 4.43 27.08
N PRO A 169 12.27 4.15 27.79
CA PRO A 169 13.53 3.76 27.18
C PRO A 169 13.35 2.51 26.30
N LYS A 170 14.09 2.43 25.18
CA LYS A 170 14.09 1.23 24.33
C LYS A 170 14.46 0.00 25.15
N ARG A 171 13.70 -1.09 24.99
CA ARG A 171 13.84 -2.36 25.71
C ARG A 171 13.53 -2.27 27.22
N ALA A 172 12.66 -1.34 27.60
CA ALA A 172 12.16 -1.26 28.98
C ALA A 172 11.17 -2.40 29.30
N PHE A 173 10.54 -2.98 28.28
CA PHE A 173 9.57 -4.06 28.39
C PHE A 173 10.18 -5.44 28.10
N VAL A 174 11.29 -5.51 27.36
CA VAL A 174 11.97 -6.75 26.92
C VAL A 174 13.35 -6.87 27.57
#